data_7eac63d6ef365c42faf363b62fda75fb
#
_entry.id   7eac63d6ef365c42faf363b62fda75fb
#
_cell.length_a   1.000
_cell.length_b   1.000
_cell.length_c   1.000
_cell.angle_alpha   90.00
_cell.angle_beta   90.00
_cell.angle_gamma   90.00
#
_symmetry.space_group_name_H-M   'P 1'
#
loop_
_entity.id
_entity.type
_entity.pdbx_description
1 polymer ?
#
loop_
_entity_poly.entity_id
_entity_poly.type
_entity_poly.pdbx_seq_one_letter_code
_entity_poly.pdbx_strand_id
1 'polypeptide(L)'
;MTANANTVPANSMPANSVRKIILDCDPGHDDAIAMLLAWGSPNLNLLAVTTVAGNQTLEKVTKNALALARVGNITGIPFAAGADRPLVAPQIIPEEIHGDSGLDGPQLPAPGAERDPRHAVNLIADIIRDNEPGTVAIVPTGALTNIALFARMYPELVERVGGVTLMGGAHHAGNMTASAEFNILADPEAAKIVFNAGWPVTMVGLDVTHKVLATPERMAQLTNIGTDVATFIAELVEFFGAAYMKERHYPGPPMHDLSLIHISEPT
;
A
#
# COMPACT_ATOMS: atom_id res chain seq x y z
N MET A 1 20.17 4.29 36.60
CA MET A 1 19.75 5.27 35.58
C MET A 1 18.53 4.67 34.89
N THR A 2 17.35 5.12 35.32
CA THR A 2 16.07 4.62 34.85
C THR A 2 15.73 5.33 33.55
N ALA A 3 15.62 4.56 32.45
CA ALA A 3 15.16 5.08 31.18
C ALA A 3 13.66 5.41 31.28
N ASN A 4 13.33 6.69 31.17
CA ASN A 4 11.95 7.16 31.01
C ASN A 4 11.47 6.70 29.62
N ALA A 5 10.58 5.74 29.58
CA ALA A 5 9.78 5.43 28.42
C ALA A 5 8.77 6.58 28.23
N ASN A 6 9.11 7.52 27.34
CA ASN A 6 8.14 8.49 26.84
C ASN A 6 7.13 7.74 25.97
N THR A 7 6.02 7.35 26.57
CA THR A 7 4.81 6.97 25.84
C THR A 7 4.24 8.24 25.20
N VAL A 8 4.51 8.42 23.91
CA VAL A 8 3.80 9.41 23.09
C VAL A 8 2.33 9.00 23.13
N PRO A 9 1.40 9.88 23.53
CA PRO A 9 -0.01 9.54 23.48
C PRO A 9 -0.42 9.27 22.04
N ALA A 10 -1.03 8.11 21.80
CA ALA A 10 -1.71 7.85 20.54
C ALA A 10 -2.67 9.03 20.31
N ASN A 11 -2.52 9.70 19.18
CA ASN A 11 -3.31 10.85 18.80
C ASN A 11 -4.77 10.39 18.72
N SER A 12 -5.55 10.59 19.79
CA SER A 12 -6.96 10.23 19.86
C SER A 12 -7.74 11.22 19.01
N MET A 13 -7.87 10.89 17.72
CA MET A 13 -8.86 11.56 16.89
C MET A 13 -10.26 11.25 17.44
N PRO A 14 -11.22 12.20 17.37
CA PRO A 14 -12.60 11.92 17.78
C PRO A 14 -13.14 10.70 17.00
N ALA A 15 -13.85 9.80 17.67
CA ALA A 15 -14.36 8.53 17.17
C ALA A 15 -15.31 8.61 15.94
N ASN A 16 -15.41 9.75 15.26
CA ASN A 16 -16.21 10.00 14.06
C ASN A 16 -15.49 10.85 13.01
N SER A 17 -14.15 10.96 13.05
CA SER A 17 -13.44 11.75 12.06
C SER A 17 -12.97 10.87 10.90
N VAL A 18 -13.42 11.18 9.68
CA VAL A 18 -12.91 10.57 8.44
C VAL A 18 -11.42 10.87 8.32
N ARG A 19 -10.58 9.83 8.29
CA ARG A 19 -9.13 9.97 8.23
C ARG A 19 -8.68 10.22 6.79
N LYS A 20 -7.91 11.28 6.58
CA LYS A 20 -7.30 11.58 5.30
C LYS A 20 -6.06 10.73 5.07
N ILE A 21 -5.97 10.07 3.92
CA ILE A 21 -4.82 9.23 3.57
C ILE A 21 -4.32 9.52 2.16
N ILE A 22 -3.02 9.29 1.96
CA ILE A 22 -2.38 9.11 0.66
C ILE A 22 -1.95 7.65 0.59
N LEU A 23 -2.38 6.92 -0.43
CA LEU A 23 -1.95 5.55 -0.69
C LEU A 23 -0.77 5.58 -1.65
N ASP A 24 0.38 5.02 -1.22
CA ASP A 24 1.57 4.85 -2.05
C ASP A 24 1.78 3.36 -2.30
N CYS A 25 1.59 2.88 -3.53
CA CYS A 25 1.42 1.47 -3.84
C CYS A 25 2.18 1.06 -5.11
N ASP A 26 2.37 -0.24 -5.27
CA ASP A 26 2.92 -0.85 -6.49
C ASP A 26 1.96 -1.93 -7.03
N PRO A 27 0.74 -1.53 -7.49
CA PRO A 27 -0.41 -2.41 -7.64
C PRO A 27 -0.12 -3.80 -8.21
N GLY A 28 0.04 -4.74 -7.25
CA GLY A 28 -0.13 -6.15 -7.35
C GLY A 28 -1.56 -6.53 -6.89
N HIS A 29 -1.81 -7.81 -6.65
CA HIS A 29 -3.15 -8.33 -6.39
C HIS A 29 -3.78 -7.83 -5.09
N ASP A 30 -3.02 -7.77 -4.02
CA ASP A 30 -3.48 -7.30 -2.71
C ASP A 30 -3.50 -5.77 -2.61
N ASP A 31 -2.55 -5.04 -3.22
CA ASP A 31 -2.63 -3.58 -3.40
C ASP A 31 -3.91 -3.17 -4.12
N ALA A 32 -4.30 -3.91 -5.17
CA ALA A 32 -5.52 -3.63 -5.92
C ALA A 32 -6.75 -3.64 -5.02
N ILE A 33 -6.84 -4.65 -4.14
CA ILE A 33 -7.95 -4.77 -3.20
C ILE A 33 -7.86 -3.69 -2.12
N ALA A 34 -6.65 -3.40 -1.62
CA ALA A 34 -6.41 -2.33 -0.65
C ALA A 34 -6.84 -0.96 -1.19
N MET A 35 -6.52 -0.66 -2.46
CA MET A 35 -6.92 0.59 -3.10
C MET A 35 -8.45 0.71 -3.24
N LEU A 36 -9.12 -0.37 -3.66
CA LEU A 36 -10.59 -0.41 -3.77
C LEU A 36 -11.25 -0.29 -2.39
N LEU A 37 -10.69 -0.92 -1.35
CA LEU A 37 -11.15 -0.81 0.03
C LEU A 37 -10.97 0.61 0.57
N ALA A 38 -9.79 1.22 0.35
CA ALA A 38 -9.52 2.59 0.80
C ALA A 38 -10.49 3.60 0.18
N TRP A 39 -10.84 3.41 -1.10
CA TRP A 39 -11.83 4.24 -1.77
C TRP A 39 -13.26 4.01 -1.28
N GLY A 40 -13.63 2.75 -1.03
CA GLY A 40 -14.97 2.37 -0.60
C GLY A 40 -15.26 2.59 0.89
N SER A 41 -14.23 2.81 1.72
CA SER A 41 -14.41 2.98 3.17
C SER A 41 -15.04 4.32 3.51
N PRO A 42 -16.15 4.35 4.27
CA PRO A 42 -16.77 5.59 4.74
C PRO A 42 -15.92 6.31 5.81
N ASN A 43 -14.93 5.63 6.37
CA ASN A 43 -14.08 6.13 7.45
C ASN A 43 -12.77 6.75 6.92
N LEU A 44 -12.50 6.61 5.62
CA LEU A 44 -11.30 7.11 4.97
C LEU A 44 -11.64 8.15 3.91
N ASN A 45 -10.77 9.13 3.78
CA ASN A 45 -10.77 10.08 2.67
C ASN A 45 -9.45 9.89 1.90
N LEU A 46 -9.50 9.15 0.81
CA LEU A 46 -8.37 8.93 -0.08
C LEU A 46 -8.11 10.21 -0.89
N LEU A 47 -7.01 10.89 -0.59
CA LEU A 47 -6.66 12.17 -1.22
C LEU A 47 -5.90 11.99 -2.53
N ALA A 48 -5.12 10.93 -2.65
CA ALA A 48 -4.31 10.61 -3.83
C ALA A 48 -3.87 9.15 -3.81
N VAL A 49 -3.56 8.63 -4.99
CA VAL A 49 -2.80 7.39 -5.19
C VAL A 49 -1.48 7.73 -5.83
N THR A 50 -0.38 7.28 -5.24
CA THR A 50 0.96 7.38 -5.81
C THR A 50 1.51 5.99 -6.08
N THR A 51 2.35 5.84 -7.10
CA THR A 51 2.91 4.54 -7.47
C THR A 51 4.43 4.54 -7.39
N VAL A 52 4.98 3.39 -7.03
CA VAL A 52 6.42 3.12 -6.93
C VAL A 52 6.72 1.81 -7.65
N ALA A 53 7.91 1.63 -8.18
CA ALA A 53 8.35 0.34 -8.71
C ALA A 53 8.58 -0.66 -7.57
N GLY A 54 8.09 -1.86 -7.71
CA GLY A 54 8.18 -2.93 -6.73
C GLY A 54 7.68 -4.25 -7.30
N ASN A 55 6.41 -4.59 -7.12
CA ASN A 55 5.77 -5.80 -7.67
C ASN A 55 5.94 -5.92 -9.20
N GLN A 56 6.06 -4.78 -9.89
CA GLN A 56 6.41 -4.69 -11.30
C GLN A 56 7.13 -3.34 -11.59
N THR A 57 7.46 -3.09 -12.85
CA THR A 57 8.04 -1.80 -13.28
C THR A 57 7.05 -0.66 -13.00
N LEU A 58 7.57 0.54 -12.76
CA LEU A 58 6.74 1.72 -12.50
C LEU A 58 5.66 1.95 -13.59
N GLU A 59 5.99 1.70 -14.86
CA GLU A 59 5.05 1.84 -15.96
C GLU A 59 3.86 0.89 -15.80
N LYS A 60 4.13 -0.39 -15.50
CA LYS A 60 3.08 -1.41 -15.34
C LYS A 60 2.23 -1.14 -14.10
N VAL A 61 2.83 -0.90 -12.94
CA VAL A 61 2.07 -0.61 -11.71
C VAL A 61 1.25 0.68 -11.80
N THR A 62 1.76 1.71 -12.50
CA THR A 62 0.99 2.93 -12.76
C THR A 62 -0.19 2.66 -13.66
N LYS A 63 0.00 1.89 -14.75
CA LYS A 63 -1.09 1.47 -15.63
C LYS A 63 -2.15 0.67 -14.86
N ASN A 64 -1.72 -0.20 -13.96
CA ASN A 64 -2.61 -0.98 -13.10
C ASN A 64 -3.43 -0.07 -12.19
N ALA A 65 -2.81 0.89 -11.50
CA ALA A 65 -3.51 1.86 -10.66
C ALA A 65 -4.59 2.64 -11.45
N LEU A 66 -4.26 3.07 -12.67
CA LEU A 66 -5.22 3.79 -13.55
C LEU A 66 -6.35 2.89 -14.05
N ALA A 67 -6.10 1.59 -14.28
CA ALA A 67 -7.14 0.61 -14.63
C ALA A 67 -8.06 0.33 -13.42
N LEU A 68 -7.48 0.20 -12.22
CA LEU A 68 -8.24 0.04 -10.97
C LEU A 68 -9.11 1.25 -10.65
N ALA A 69 -8.70 2.46 -11.05
CA ALA A 69 -9.57 3.63 -10.97
C ALA A 69 -10.87 3.45 -11.78
N ARG A 70 -10.83 2.75 -12.92
CA ARG A 70 -12.03 2.39 -13.68
C ARG A 70 -12.86 1.34 -12.94
N VAL A 71 -12.23 0.29 -12.42
CA VAL A 71 -12.92 -0.78 -11.68
C VAL A 71 -13.69 -0.24 -10.48
N GLY A 72 -13.03 0.59 -9.66
CA GLY A 72 -13.60 1.17 -8.46
C GLY A 72 -14.41 2.44 -8.68
N ASN A 73 -14.53 2.93 -9.93
CA ASN A 73 -15.10 4.26 -10.23
C ASN A 73 -14.47 5.37 -9.37
N ILE A 74 -13.15 5.32 -9.20
CA ILE A 74 -12.37 6.28 -8.42
C ILE A 74 -12.20 7.56 -9.24
N THR A 75 -12.74 8.65 -8.76
CA THR A 75 -12.77 9.92 -9.46
C THR A 75 -12.42 11.08 -8.54
N GLY A 76 -11.95 12.19 -9.11
CA GLY A 76 -11.72 13.42 -8.36
C GLY A 76 -10.45 13.45 -7.52
N ILE A 77 -9.60 12.42 -7.60
CA ILE A 77 -8.30 12.38 -6.93
C ILE A 77 -7.18 12.18 -7.95
N PRO A 78 -5.98 12.73 -7.71
CA PRO A 78 -4.82 12.54 -8.58
C PRO A 78 -4.16 11.18 -8.41
N PHE A 79 -3.60 10.68 -9.54
CA PHE A 79 -2.76 9.48 -9.62
C PHE A 79 -1.39 9.87 -10.16
N ALA A 80 -0.32 9.73 -9.36
CA ALA A 80 1.02 10.15 -9.78
C ALA A 80 2.04 9.01 -9.71
N ALA A 81 2.87 8.91 -10.75
CA ALA A 81 4.00 7.99 -10.77
C ALA A 81 5.20 8.57 -10.01
N GLY A 82 5.91 7.73 -9.28
CA GLY A 82 7.07 8.11 -8.49
C GLY A 82 8.38 7.49 -8.95
N ALA A 83 9.12 6.86 -8.03
CA ALA A 83 10.41 6.26 -8.30
C ALA A 83 10.29 4.99 -9.16
N ASP A 84 11.12 4.90 -10.19
CA ASP A 84 11.18 3.76 -11.11
C ASP A 84 12.16 2.67 -10.66
N ARG A 85 12.87 2.89 -9.57
CA ARG A 85 13.88 1.99 -9.00
C ARG A 85 14.17 2.32 -7.53
N PRO A 86 14.80 1.39 -6.78
CA PRO A 86 15.31 1.63 -5.43
C PRO A 86 16.39 2.72 -5.40
N LEU A 87 16.67 3.28 -4.21
CA LEU A 87 17.68 4.32 -4.02
C LEU A 87 19.09 3.86 -4.39
N VAL A 88 19.44 2.62 -4.07
CA VAL A 88 20.81 2.10 -4.21
C VAL A 88 20.84 0.71 -4.84
N ALA A 89 20.00 -0.21 -4.35
CA ALA A 89 19.97 -1.59 -4.80
C ALA A 89 19.44 -1.73 -6.24
N PRO A 90 19.79 -2.79 -6.97
CA PRO A 90 19.12 -3.13 -8.22
C PRO A 90 17.64 -3.51 -7.93
N GLN A 91 16.76 -3.17 -8.86
CA GLN A 91 15.34 -3.54 -8.75
C GLN A 91 15.18 -5.07 -8.77
N ILE A 92 14.31 -5.57 -7.89
CA ILE A 92 13.84 -6.96 -7.85
C ILE A 92 12.36 -6.95 -8.26
N ILE A 93 11.99 -7.79 -9.22
CA ILE A 93 10.60 -7.94 -9.67
C ILE A 93 10.18 -9.40 -9.47
N PRO A 94 9.17 -9.70 -8.61
CA PRO A 94 8.68 -11.05 -8.35
C PRO A 94 7.60 -11.45 -9.38
N GLU A 95 7.97 -11.61 -10.66
CA GLU A 95 7.04 -11.95 -11.73
C GLU A 95 6.30 -13.27 -11.49
N GLU A 96 6.91 -14.21 -10.77
CA GLU A 96 6.32 -15.50 -10.40
C GLU A 96 5.11 -15.37 -9.47
N ILE A 97 4.95 -14.23 -8.79
CA ILE A 97 3.85 -13.98 -7.84
C ILE A 97 2.69 -13.23 -8.52
N HIS A 98 3.01 -12.14 -9.23
CA HIS A 98 2.01 -11.22 -9.75
C HIS A 98 1.78 -11.32 -11.27
N GLY A 99 2.55 -12.16 -11.96
CA GLY A 99 2.51 -12.32 -13.40
C GLY A 99 3.17 -11.19 -14.18
N ASP A 100 3.12 -11.26 -15.50
CA ASP A 100 3.79 -10.28 -16.38
C ASP A 100 3.21 -8.87 -16.25
N SER A 101 1.90 -8.74 -16.13
CA SER A 101 1.28 -7.42 -15.98
C SER A 101 1.37 -6.86 -14.55
N GLY A 102 1.65 -7.70 -13.55
CA GLY A 102 1.53 -7.40 -12.12
C GLY A 102 0.11 -7.58 -11.57
N LEU A 103 -0.88 -7.74 -12.44
CA LEU A 103 -2.30 -8.02 -12.13
C LEU A 103 -2.88 -9.05 -13.08
N ASP A 104 -2.17 -10.14 -13.30
CA ASP A 104 -2.66 -11.23 -14.15
C ASP A 104 -3.87 -11.91 -13.50
N GLY A 105 -4.78 -12.42 -14.33
CA GLY A 105 -6.06 -13.03 -13.92
C GLY A 105 -7.21 -12.37 -14.67
N PRO A 106 -7.84 -11.32 -14.13
CA PRO A 106 -8.93 -10.63 -14.84
C PRO A 106 -8.43 -9.79 -16.00
N GLN A 107 -9.32 -9.55 -16.96
CA GLN A 107 -9.04 -8.58 -18.03
C GLN A 107 -9.07 -7.15 -17.46
N LEU A 108 -7.94 -6.48 -17.48
CA LEU A 108 -7.87 -5.09 -17.04
C LEU A 108 -8.61 -4.17 -18.03
N PRO A 109 -9.48 -3.27 -17.54
CA PRO A 109 -10.13 -2.28 -18.38
C PRO A 109 -9.17 -1.19 -18.83
N ALA A 110 -9.60 -0.37 -19.78
CA ALA A 110 -8.91 0.87 -20.12
C ALA A 110 -8.82 1.79 -18.88
N PRO A 111 -7.78 2.66 -18.79
CA PRO A 111 -7.62 3.59 -17.67
C PRO A 111 -8.90 4.37 -17.31
N GLY A 112 -9.19 4.49 -16.02
CA GLY A 112 -10.31 5.25 -15.49
C GLY A 112 -9.96 6.68 -15.07
N ALA A 113 -8.65 6.98 -15.02
CA ALA A 113 -8.12 8.28 -14.68
C ALA A 113 -6.92 8.61 -15.58
N GLU A 114 -6.55 9.88 -15.65
CA GLU A 114 -5.30 10.33 -16.26
C GLU A 114 -4.20 10.39 -15.19
N ARG A 115 -2.96 10.14 -15.61
CA ARG A 115 -1.82 10.32 -14.74
C ARG A 115 -1.56 11.80 -14.48
N ASP A 116 -1.45 12.19 -13.22
CA ASP A 116 -0.98 13.51 -12.82
C ASP A 116 0.47 13.70 -13.34
N PRO A 117 0.81 14.84 -13.96
CA PRO A 117 2.13 15.07 -14.50
C PRO A 117 3.22 15.25 -13.43
N ARG A 118 2.84 15.53 -12.18
CA ARG A 118 3.79 15.64 -11.07
C ARG A 118 4.40 14.28 -10.74
N HIS A 119 5.63 14.28 -10.27
CA HIS A 119 6.20 13.13 -9.59
C HIS A 119 5.48 12.88 -8.25
N ALA A 120 5.30 11.62 -7.86
CA ALA A 120 4.60 11.22 -6.64
C ALA A 120 5.08 12.01 -5.41
N VAL A 121 6.39 12.16 -5.24
CA VAL A 121 6.99 12.91 -4.12
C VAL A 121 6.52 14.36 -4.06
N ASN A 122 6.41 15.02 -5.21
CA ASN A 122 5.93 16.40 -5.28
C ASN A 122 4.43 16.48 -4.98
N LEU A 123 3.64 15.53 -5.49
CA LEU A 123 2.21 15.42 -5.18
C LEU A 123 1.97 15.22 -3.68
N ILE A 124 2.72 14.31 -3.04
CA ILE A 124 2.66 14.09 -1.59
C ILE A 124 2.97 15.41 -0.86
N ALA A 125 4.04 16.11 -1.26
CA ALA A 125 4.44 17.36 -0.63
C ALA A 125 3.37 18.46 -0.75
N ASP A 126 2.74 18.58 -1.91
CA ASP A 126 1.66 19.54 -2.13
C ASP A 126 0.46 19.22 -1.21
N ILE A 127 0.03 17.96 -1.18
CA ILE A 127 -1.10 17.53 -0.33
C ILE A 127 -0.80 17.78 1.15
N ILE A 128 0.40 17.42 1.63
CA ILE A 128 0.78 17.65 3.04
C ILE A 128 0.83 19.15 3.37
N ARG A 129 1.27 19.97 2.43
CA ARG A 129 1.34 21.43 2.59
C ARG A 129 -0.04 22.06 2.66
N ASP A 130 -0.97 21.58 1.84
CA ASP A 130 -2.32 22.14 1.70
C ASP A 130 -3.30 21.68 2.80
N ASN A 131 -2.89 20.74 3.65
CA ASN A 131 -3.72 20.26 4.75
C ASN A 131 -3.17 20.70 6.11
N GLU A 132 -4.03 20.72 7.13
CA GLU A 132 -3.60 21.01 8.49
C GLU A 132 -2.58 19.98 8.99
N PRO A 133 -1.54 20.41 9.74
CA PRO A 133 -0.53 19.49 10.27
C PRO A 133 -1.14 18.33 11.07
N GLY A 134 -0.60 17.14 10.86
CA GLY A 134 -1.00 15.93 11.59
C GLY A 134 -2.32 15.30 11.09
N THR A 135 -2.98 15.85 10.05
CA THR A 135 -4.29 15.36 9.60
C THR A 135 -4.22 14.36 8.45
N VAL A 136 -3.12 14.29 7.72
CA VAL A 136 -2.94 13.38 6.60
C VAL A 136 -1.94 12.28 6.96
N ALA A 137 -2.35 11.03 6.86
CA ALA A 137 -1.45 9.89 6.98
C ALA A 137 -0.98 9.41 5.60
N ILE A 138 0.22 8.82 5.54
CA ILE A 138 0.73 8.16 4.34
C ILE A 138 0.67 6.65 4.58
N VAL A 139 0.12 5.92 3.61
CA VAL A 139 -0.11 4.48 3.69
C VAL A 139 0.66 3.80 2.55
N PRO A 140 1.94 3.49 2.72
CA PRO A 140 2.70 2.74 1.71
C PRO A 140 2.44 1.24 1.83
N THR A 141 2.08 0.64 0.70
CA THR A 141 1.90 -0.81 0.52
C THR A 141 3.05 -1.46 -0.23
N GLY A 142 3.86 -0.66 -0.97
CA GLY A 142 5.04 -1.10 -1.70
C GLY A 142 6.37 -0.67 -1.09
N ALA A 143 7.42 -0.71 -1.91
CA ALA A 143 8.75 -0.24 -1.52
C ALA A 143 8.72 1.24 -1.06
N LEU A 144 9.49 1.57 -0.02
CA LEU A 144 9.42 2.86 0.66
C LEU A 144 10.17 4.01 -0.05
N THR A 145 10.56 3.80 -1.31
CA THR A 145 11.41 4.74 -2.06
C THR A 145 10.81 6.14 -2.18
N ASN A 146 9.53 6.26 -2.54
CA ASN A 146 8.84 7.56 -2.64
C ASN A 146 8.81 8.29 -1.29
N ILE A 147 8.56 7.56 -0.20
CA ILE A 147 8.42 8.13 1.15
C ILE A 147 9.77 8.59 1.68
N ALA A 148 10.83 7.82 1.38
CA ALA A 148 12.21 8.23 1.72
C ALA A 148 12.64 9.48 0.94
N LEU A 149 12.33 9.53 -0.36
CA LEU A 149 12.59 10.72 -1.18
C LEU A 149 11.81 11.93 -0.66
N PHE A 150 10.54 11.77 -0.31
CA PHE A 150 9.74 12.83 0.30
C PHE A 150 10.42 13.36 1.58
N ALA A 151 10.81 12.48 2.51
CA ALA A 151 11.46 12.88 3.75
C ALA A 151 12.79 13.62 3.52
N ARG A 152 13.51 13.29 2.44
CA ARG A 152 14.79 13.92 2.11
C ARG A 152 14.65 15.22 1.32
N MET A 153 13.66 15.30 0.44
CA MET A 153 13.44 16.48 -0.39
C MET A 153 12.65 17.58 0.34
N TYR A 154 11.79 17.19 1.29
CA TYR A 154 10.90 18.09 2.02
C TYR A 154 10.98 17.85 3.55
N PRO A 155 12.18 17.96 4.16
CA PRO A 155 12.36 17.67 5.58
C PRO A 155 11.47 18.53 6.49
N GLU A 156 11.13 19.75 6.06
CA GLU A 156 10.25 20.67 6.78
C GLU A 156 8.77 20.21 6.81
N LEU A 157 8.38 19.28 5.94
CA LEU A 157 7.03 18.73 5.89
C LEU A 157 6.88 17.44 6.72
N VAL A 158 7.97 16.84 7.15
CA VAL A 158 7.94 15.57 7.90
C VAL A 158 7.10 15.70 9.18
N GLU A 159 7.25 16.77 9.93
CA GLU A 159 6.50 17.03 11.16
C GLU A 159 5.00 17.30 10.91
N ARG A 160 4.62 17.58 9.66
CA ARG A 160 3.22 17.81 9.28
C ARG A 160 2.47 16.53 8.94
N VAL A 161 3.19 15.43 8.71
CA VAL A 161 2.58 14.11 8.41
C VAL A 161 1.94 13.54 9.67
N GLY A 162 0.69 13.10 9.58
CA GLY A 162 -0.06 12.51 10.70
C GLY A 162 0.45 11.13 11.12
N GLY A 163 1.30 10.52 10.30
CA GLY A 163 1.95 9.24 10.54
C GLY A 163 2.09 8.44 9.25
N VAL A 164 2.95 7.43 9.29
CA VAL A 164 3.16 6.47 8.22
C VAL A 164 2.71 5.10 8.69
N THR A 165 1.73 4.51 8.02
CA THR A 165 1.29 3.12 8.26
C THR A 165 1.70 2.30 7.07
N LEU A 166 2.73 1.46 7.21
CA LEU A 166 3.34 0.73 6.10
C LEU A 166 3.10 -0.78 6.19
N MET A 167 2.93 -1.41 5.02
CA MET A 167 3.09 -2.86 4.89
C MET A 167 4.57 -3.16 4.61
N GLY A 168 5.16 -3.99 5.44
CA GLY A 168 6.55 -4.38 5.26
C GLY A 168 7.15 -4.98 6.50
N GLY A 169 8.24 -5.71 6.30
CA GLY A 169 9.00 -6.30 7.38
C GLY A 169 8.34 -7.51 8.06
N ALA A 170 9.06 -8.05 9.00
CA ALA A 170 8.63 -9.18 9.81
C ALA A 170 9.35 -9.19 11.16
N HIS A 171 8.69 -9.73 12.19
CA HIS A 171 9.32 -9.96 13.48
C HIS A 171 9.99 -11.35 13.55
N HIS A 172 9.34 -12.38 13.00
CA HIS A 172 9.84 -13.76 13.11
C HIS A 172 10.58 -14.23 11.86
N ALA A 173 9.96 -14.16 10.69
CA ALA A 173 10.53 -14.70 9.45
C ALA A 173 10.13 -13.86 8.24
N GLY A 174 11.09 -13.67 7.31
CA GLY A 174 10.83 -13.02 6.03
C GLY A 174 10.10 -13.91 5.03
N ASN A 175 9.78 -13.36 3.87
CA ASN A 175 9.21 -14.08 2.73
C ASN A 175 10.16 -14.16 1.53
N MET A 176 11.15 -13.26 1.43
CA MET A 176 12.16 -13.27 0.36
C MET A 176 13.47 -13.91 0.81
N THR A 177 13.85 -13.72 2.05
CA THR A 177 14.97 -14.41 2.72
C THR A 177 14.49 -14.91 4.07
N ALA A 178 15.35 -15.58 4.83
CA ALA A 178 15.02 -16.01 6.19
C ALA A 178 14.56 -14.88 7.10
N SER A 179 14.99 -13.64 6.86
CA SER A 179 14.71 -12.48 7.73
C SER A 179 14.03 -11.32 7.01
N ALA A 180 14.17 -11.21 5.68
CA ALA A 180 13.70 -10.04 4.94
C ALA A 180 12.34 -10.30 4.29
N GLU A 181 11.44 -9.35 4.50
CA GLU A 181 10.20 -9.20 3.76
C GLU A 181 10.46 -8.39 2.48
N PHE A 182 9.62 -8.60 1.46
CA PHE A 182 9.83 -8.06 0.11
C PHE A 182 9.93 -6.54 0.04
N ASN A 183 8.98 -5.79 0.59
CA ASN A 183 8.97 -4.32 0.50
C ASN A 183 10.19 -3.68 1.16
N ILE A 184 10.62 -4.25 2.29
CA ILE A 184 11.85 -3.80 2.97
C ILE A 184 13.10 -4.20 2.19
N LEU A 185 13.12 -5.42 1.61
CA LEU A 185 14.26 -5.89 0.81
C LEU A 185 14.39 -5.14 -0.51
N ALA A 186 13.26 -4.71 -1.11
CA ALA A 186 13.25 -3.98 -2.36
C ALA A 186 14.01 -2.64 -2.26
N ASP A 187 13.92 -1.95 -1.12
CA ASP A 187 14.71 -0.72 -0.87
C ASP A 187 15.02 -0.56 0.64
N PRO A 188 16.04 -1.26 1.14
CA PRO A 188 16.40 -1.21 2.56
C PRO A 188 16.94 0.16 3.00
N GLU A 189 17.57 0.91 2.09
CA GLU A 189 18.03 2.27 2.36
C GLU A 189 16.83 3.22 2.54
N ALA A 190 15.80 3.09 1.72
CA ALA A 190 14.56 3.84 1.88
C ALA A 190 13.87 3.49 3.20
N ALA A 191 13.77 2.20 3.53
CA ALA A 191 13.21 1.76 4.80
C ALA A 191 13.95 2.39 5.98
N LYS A 192 15.28 2.37 5.97
CA LYS A 192 16.10 3.01 7.00
C LYS A 192 15.81 4.52 7.14
N ILE A 193 15.62 5.23 6.03
CA ILE A 193 15.28 6.65 6.05
C ILE A 193 13.91 6.86 6.67
N VAL A 194 12.90 6.10 6.24
CA VAL A 194 11.51 6.24 6.71
C VAL A 194 11.39 5.98 8.20
N PHE A 195 12.00 4.90 8.70
CA PHE A 195 11.98 4.57 10.13
C PHE A 195 12.71 5.59 11.03
N ASN A 196 13.61 6.39 10.47
CA ASN A 196 14.37 7.40 11.20
C ASN A 196 13.99 8.85 10.88
N ALA A 197 12.90 9.07 10.13
CA ALA A 197 12.53 10.43 9.70
C ALA A 197 11.93 11.30 10.82
N GLY A 198 11.37 10.70 11.87
CA GLY A 198 10.84 11.45 13.04
C GLY A 198 9.32 11.46 13.15
N TRP A 199 8.58 11.05 12.14
CA TRP A 199 7.12 10.86 12.21
C TRP A 199 6.73 9.58 12.96
N PRO A 200 5.47 9.44 13.44
CA PRO A 200 4.97 8.17 13.94
C PRO A 200 4.93 7.10 12.82
N VAL A 201 5.49 5.91 13.10
CA VAL A 201 5.48 4.78 12.18
C VAL A 201 4.71 3.61 12.77
N THR A 202 3.74 3.08 12.02
CA THR A 202 3.08 1.81 12.30
C THR A 202 3.49 0.81 11.21
N MET A 203 4.25 -0.20 11.59
CA MET A 203 4.65 -1.28 10.69
C MET A 203 3.68 -2.45 10.81
N VAL A 204 3.09 -2.86 9.69
CA VAL A 204 2.23 -4.04 9.58
C VAL A 204 3.01 -5.11 8.83
N GLY A 205 3.74 -5.93 9.59
CA GLY A 205 4.61 -6.96 9.04
C GLY A 205 3.90 -8.29 8.79
N LEU A 206 4.65 -9.26 8.26
CA LEU A 206 4.15 -10.60 7.90
C LEU A 206 3.47 -11.34 9.06
N ASP A 207 3.89 -11.08 10.30
CA ASP A 207 3.30 -11.69 11.50
C ASP A 207 1.80 -11.35 11.69
N VAL A 208 1.36 -10.24 11.12
CA VAL A 208 -0.04 -9.81 11.07
C VAL A 208 -0.67 -10.24 9.75
N THR A 209 -0.03 -9.93 8.63
CA THR A 209 -0.64 -10.08 7.31
C THR A 209 -0.86 -11.54 6.92
N HIS A 210 -0.01 -12.47 7.36
CA HIS A 210 -0.22 -13.91 7.19
C HIS A 210 -1.45 -14.47 7.91
N LYS A 211 -2.11 -13.68 8.76
CA LYS A 211 -3.38 -14.07 9.43
C LYS A 211 -4.62 -13.61 8.65
N VAL A 212 -4.43 -12.73 7.67
CA VAL A 212 -5.52 -12.21 6.83
C VAL A 212 -5.54 -13.00 5.52
N LEU A 213 -6.24 -14.13 5.54
CA LEU A 213 -6.27 -15.07 4.43
C LEU A 213 -7.57 -14.96 3.63
N ALA A 214 -7.48 -14.98 2.30
CA ALA A 214 -8.64 -15.13 1.42
C ALA A 214 -9.03 -16.61 1.33
N THR A 215 -9.69 -17.11 2.39
CA THR A 215 -10.15 -18.50 2.46
C THR A 215 -11.31 -18.78 1.49
N PRO A 216 -11.57 -20.04 1.10
CA PRO A 216 -12.71 -20.39 0.25
C PRO A 216 -14.05 -19.84 0.76
N GLU A 217 -14.28 -19.83 2.09
CA GLU A 217 -15.50 -19.28 2.68
C GLU A 217 -15.62 -17.78 2.47
N ARG A 218 -14.51 -17.02 2.62
CA ARG A 218 -14.48 -15.58 2.35
C ARG A 218 -14.66 -15.27 0.88
N MET A 219 -14.07 -16.09 0.00
CA MET A 219 -14.27 -15.95 -1.45
C MET A 219 -15.70 -16.22 -1.86
N ALA A 220 -16.37 -17.21 -1.26
CA ALA A 220 -17.80 -17.46 -1.49
C ALA A 220 -18.67 -16.26 -1.03
N GLN A 221 -18.35 -15.66 0.11
CA GLN A 221 -19.03 -14.45 0.58
C GLN A 221 -18.84 -13.28 -0.39
N LEU A 222 -17.60 -13.06 -0.88
CA LEU A 222 -17.28 -12.02 -1.85
C LEU A 222 -18.07 -12.23 -3.17
N THR A 223 -18.04 -13.43 -3.71
CA THR A 223 -18.78 -13.76 -4.95
C THR A 223 -20.29 -13.56 -4.80
N ASN A 224 -20.86 -13.86 -3.62
CA ASN A 224 -22.28 -13.66 -3.35
C ASN A 224 -22.71 -12.18 -3.28
N ILE A 225 -21.79 -11.22 -3.22
CA ILE A 225 -22.10 -9.79 -3.34
C ILE A 225 -22.67 -9.47 -4.71
N GLY A 226 -22.22 -10.16 -5.78
CA GLY A 226 -22.79 -10.08 -7.11
C GLY A 226 -22.53 -8.77 -7.86
N THR A 227 -21.52 -7.98 -7.46
CA THR A 227 -21.13 -6.76 -8.18
C THR A 227 -19.95 -7.04 -9.10
N ASP A 228 -19.76 -6.20 -10.14
CA ASP A 228 -18.61 -6.30 -11.05
C ASP A 228 -17.28 -6.19 -10.30
N VAL A 229 -17.20 -5.32 -9.28
CA VAL A 229 -16.01 -5.18 -8.43
C VAL A 229 -15.73 -6.47 -7.66
N ALA A 230 -16.76 -7.11 -7.10
CA ALA A 230 -16.60 -8.37 -6.37
C ALA A 230 -16.14 -9.50 -7.30
N THR A 231 -16.65 -9.56 -8.53
CA THR A 231 -16.22 -10.52 -9.55
C THR A 231 -14.75 -10.27 -9.92
N PHE A 232 -14.38 -9.02 -10.19
CA PHE A 232 -13.00 -8.66 -10.50
C PHE A 232 -12.03 -9.05 -9.38
N ILE A 233 -12.38 -8.77 -8.11
CA ILE A 233 -11.57 -9.16 -6.95
C ILE A 233 -11.47 -10.70 -6.85
N ALA A 234 -12.56 -11.42 -7.12
CA ALA A 234 -12.54 -12.89 -7.07
C ALA A 234 -11.55 -13.48 -8.10
N GLU A 235 -11.54 -12.96 -9.31
CA GLU A 235 -10.60 -13.38 -10.38
C GLU A 235 -9.15 -13.06 -10.03
N LEU A 236 -8.88 -11.87 -9.43
CA LEU A 236 -7.55 -11.51 -8.91
C LEU A 236 -7.07 -12.50 -7.85
N VAL A 237 -7.91 -12.80 -6.85
CA VAL A 237 -7.55 -13.69 -5.74
C VAL A 237 -7.39 -15.12 -6.21
N GLU A 238 -8.17 -15.59 -7.19
CA GLU A 238 -8.02 -16.91 -7.78
C GLU A 238 -6.64 -17.09 -8.43
N PHE A 239 -6.21 -16.12 -9.25
CA PHE A 239 -4.88 -16.14 -9.86
C PHE A 239 -3.77 -16.11 -8.80
N PHE A 240 -3.84 -15.15 -7.88
CA PHE A 240 -2.87 -14.97 -6.82
C PHE A 240 -2.78 -16.19 -5.90
N GLY A 241 -3.94 -16.79 -5.57
CA GLY A 241 -4.03 -18.00 -4.77
C GLY A 241 -3.37 -19.21 -5.41
N ALA A 242 -3.47 -19.36 -6.73
CA ALA A 242 -2.84 -20.45 -7.46
C ALA A 242 -1.31 -20.43 -7.34
N ALA A 243 -0.68 -19.24 -7.35
CA ALA A 243 0.75 -19.06 -7.12
C ALA A 243 1.14 -19.43 -5.67
N TYR A 244 0.41 -18.90 -4.68
CA TYR A 244 0.71 -19.12 -3.25
C TYR A 244 0.47 -20.56 -2.78
N MET A 245 -0.61 -21.21 -3.22
CA MET A 245 -0.92 -22.59 -2.82
C MET A 245 0.11 -23.59 -3.32
N LYS A 246 0.74 -23.30 -4.47
CA LYS A 246 1.78 -24.14 -5.04
C LYS A 246 3.05 -24.18 -4.19
N GLU A 247 3.35 -23.07 -3.52
CA GLU A 247 4.63 -22.90 -2.81
C GLU A 247 4.53 -23.07 -1.28
N ARG A 248 3.40 -22.73 -0.62
CA ARG A 248 3.39 -22.51 0.83
C ARG A 248 2.28 -23.19 1.63
N HIS A 249 1.38 -23.96 1.05
CA HIS A 249 0.33 -24.75 1.75
C HIS A 249 -0.62 -23.93 2.65
N TYR A 250 -0.87 -22.64 2.34
CA TYR A 250 -1.87 -21.84 3.04
C TYR A 250 -3.29 -22.25 2.61
N PRO A 251 -4.31 -22.15 3.51
CA PRO A 251 -5.71 -22.40 3.15
C PRO A 251 -6.31 -21.34 2.20
N GLY A 252 -5.56 -20.30 1.86
CA GLY A 252 -5.84 -19.24 0.91
C GLY A 252 -4.68 -18.24 0.89
N PRO A 253 -4.56 -17.40 -0.15
CA PRO A 253 -3.49 -16.42 -0.21
C PRO A 253 -3.63 -15.36 0.90
N PRO A 254 -2.52 -14.91 1.49
CA PRO A 254 -2.55 -13.79 2.43
C PRO A 254 -2.81 -12.47 1.69
N MET A 255 -3.70 -11.66 2.24
CA MET A 255 -4.02 -10.33 1.77
C MET A 255 -3.25 -9.30 2.60
N HIS A 256 -1.99 -9.07 2.22
CA HIS A 256 -1.06 -8.31 3.04
C HIS A 256 -1.54 -6.87 3.27
N ASP A 257 -1.93 -6.18 2.21
CA ASP A 257 -2.20 -4.75 2.23
C ASP A 257 -3.56 -4.37 2.82
N LEU A 258 -4.52 -5.30 2.85
CA LEU A 258 -5.82 -5.04 3.47
C LEU A 258 -5.71 -4.67 4.96
N SER A 259 -4.73 -5.26 5.65
CA SER A 259 -4.51 -5.00 7.07
C SER A 259 -4.20 -3.53 7.35
N LEU A 260 -3.48 -2.85 6.44
CA LEU A 260 -3.13 -1.44 6.59
C LEU A 260 -4.34 -0.54 6.51
N ILE A 261 -5.24 -0.82 5.59
CA ILE A 261 -6.44 -0.01 5.38
C ILE A 261 -7.29 -0.05 6.64
N HIS A 262 -7.53 -1.23 7.22
CA HIS A 262 -8.26 -1.37 8.49
C HIS A 262 -7.56 -0.68 9.67
N ILE A 263 -6.23 -0.79 9.79
CA ILE A 263 -5.46 -0.11 10.84
C ILE A 263 -5.48 1.42 10.63
N SER A 264 -5.63 1.86 9.39
CA SER A 264 -5.74 3.28 9.05
C SER A 264 -7.12 3.86 9.32
N GLU A 265 -8.15 3.03 9.51
CA GLU A 265 -9.48 3.49 9.91
C GLU A 265 -9.46 4.01 11.37
N PRO A 266 -10.23 5.05 11.69
CA PRO A 266 -10.40 5.49 13.08
C PRO A 266 -11.07 4.40 13.92
N THR A 267 -10.52 4.11 15.09
CA THR A 267 -11.09 3.15 16.08
C THR A 267 -12.13 3.80 16.98
#